data_ca18e5836e1e996105b7660e14e9d693
#
_entry.id   ca18e5836e1e996105b7660e14e9d693
#
_cell.length_a   1.000
_cell.length_b   1.000
_cell.length_c   1.000
_cell.angle_alpha   90.00
_cell.angle_beta   90.00
_cell.angle_gamma   90.00
#
_symmetry.space_group_name_H-M   'P 1'
#
loop_
_entity.id
_entity.type
_entity.pdbx_description
1 polymer ?
#
loop_
_entity_poly.entity_id
_entity_poly.type
_entity_poly.pdbx_seq_one_letter_code
_entity_poly.pdbx_strand_id
1 'polypeptide(L)'
;VYSFNRKPAGLKAVGEKVDINWTITLAPGKNQTIKFAYAIGDKVASVTATATTWTSSFDKQFNSARLKWEERWQLSFKPGNKFFSGHFPTLATNDQKIRRVYYEGALIPLLMCRTNLPYSKRCFVTAGPQWANTLVYFWDAEMWANTLAMLEPEAMKEQLSKWFLLDHHQCYAVDCLSGGKAGPWYAANDWSIFRSIEAYIGVTGDTSFLRETANGKTILQH
;
A
#
# COMPACT_ATOMS: atom_id res chain seq x y z
N VAL A 1 -10.24 -12.93 14.08
CA VAL A 1 -11.36 -12.76 15.03
C VAL A 1 -12.19 -11.57 14.62
N TYR A 2 -13.51 -11.72 14.70
CA TYR A 2 -14.49 -10.65 14.54
C TYR A 2 -15.11 -10.30 15.90
N SER A 3 -15.29 -9.03 16.18
CA SER A 3 -16.01 -8.50 17.34
C SER A 3 -17.06 -7.51 16.88
N PHE A 4 -18.23 -7.51 17.52
CA PHE A 4 -19.40 -6.72 17.12
C PHE A 4 -19.97 -5.94 18.30
N ASN A 5 -20.42 -4.72 18.10
CA ASN A 5 -21.17 -3.97 19.10
C ASN A 5 -22.59 -4.52 19.32
N ARG A 6 -23.09 -5.31 18.37
CA ARG A 6 -24.37 -5.99 18.42
C ARG A 6 -24.19 -7.44 17.95
N LYS A 7 -24.68 -8.38 18.75
CA LYS A 7 -24.62 -9.79 18.39
C LYS A 7 -25.35 -10.04 17.06
N PRO A 8 -24.72 -10.72 16.08
CA PRO A 8 -25.41 -11.09 14.85
C PRO A 8 -26.50 -12.14 15.11
N ALA A 9 -27.55 -12.15 14.29
CA ALA A 9 -28.59 -13.16 14.31
C ALA A 9 -28.08 -14.52 13.81
N GLY A 10 -27.13 -14.49 12.86
CA GLY A 10 -26.45 -15.67 12.34
C GLY A 10 -25.01 -15.37 11.96
N LEU A 11 -24.15 -16.37 12.18
CA LEU A 11 -22.77 -16.37 11.74
C LEU A 11 -22.44 -17.77 11.21
N LYS A 12 -22.04 -17.86 9.95
CA LYS A 12 -21.73 -19.15 9.29
C LYS A 12 -20.48 -19.01 8.43
N ALA A 13 -19.54 -19.94 8.61
CA ALA A 13 -18.42 -20.09 7.71
C ALA A 13 -18.85 -20.95 6.50
N VAL A 14 -18.56 -20.47 5.29
CA VAL A 14 -18.87 -21.14 4.03
C VAL A 14 -17.61 -21.08 3.14
N GLY A 15 -16.82 -22.15 3.15
CA GLY A 15 -15.51 -22.20 2.51
C GLY A 15 -14.58 -21.13 3.11
N GLU A 16 -14.05 -20.24 2.27
CA GLU A 16 -13.18 -19.14 2.67
C GLU A 16 -13.94 -17.86 3.08
N LYS A 17 -15.26 -17.91 3.11
CA LYS A 17 -16.14 -16.77 3.43
C LYS A 17 -16.80 -16.96 4.78
N VAL A 18 -17.12 -15.83 5.41
CA VAL A 18 -17.95 -15.80 6.63
C VAL A 18 -19.19 -14.96 6.34
N ASP A 19 -20.34 -15.60 6.37
CA ASP A 19 -21.63 -14.93 6.27
C ASP A 19 -22.08 -14.47 7.65
N ILE A 20 -22.37 -13.19 7.78
CA ILE A 20 -22.77 -12.55 9.03
C ILE A 20 -24.09 -11.82 8.79
N ASN A 21 -25.12 -12.19 9.52
CA ASN A 21 -26.47 -11.71 9.31
C ASN A 21 -27.02 -11.00 10.56
N TRP A 22 -27.70 -9.88 10.35
CA TRP A 22 -28.49 -9.18 11.36
C TRP A 22 -29.91 -8.99 10.88
N THR A 23 -30.85 -9.22 11.79
CA THR A 23 -32.24 -8.80 11.58
C THR A 23 -32.46 -7.48 12.32
N ILE A 24 -32.86 -6.44 11.56
CA ILE A 24 -33.01 -5.08 12.08
C ILE A 24 -34.39 -4.58 11.71
N THR A 25 -35.17 -4.16 12.71
CA THR A 25 -36.41 -3.43 12.49
C THR A 25 -36.15 -1.94 12.73
N LEU A 26 -36.42 -1.11 11.73
CA LEU A 26 -36.25 0.34 11.81
C LEU A 26 -37.61 1.03 11.79
N ALA A 27 -37.85 1.92 12.76
CA ALA A 27 -38.97 2.83 12.70
C ALA A 27 -38.72 3.94 11.66
N PRO A 28 -39.75 4.55 11.09
CA PRO A 28 -39.60 5.65 10.12
C PRO A 28 -38.68 6.76 10.66
N GLY A 29 -37.75 7.21 9.82
CA GLY A 29 -36.79 8.27 10.17
C GLY A 29 -35.71 7.88 11.18
N LYS A 30 -35.61 6.60 11.58
CA LYS A 30 -34.56 6.11 12.48
C LYS A 30 -33.45 5.39 11.68
N ASN A 31 -32.23 5.44 12.20
CA ASN A 31 -31.08 4.67 11.71
C ASN A 31 -30.52 3.78 12.82
N GLN A 32 -29.79 2.76 12.42
CA GLN A 32 -29.05 1.92 13.35
C GLN A 32 -27.68 1.60 12.75
N THR A 33 -26.62 1.83 13.53
CA THR A 33 -25.24 1.59 13.11
C THR A 33 -24.77 0.27 13.70
N ILE A 34 -24.28 -0.61 12.84
CA ILE A 34 -23.53 -1.82 13.25
C ILE A 34 -22.04 -1.47 13.17
N LYS A 35 -21.35 -1.67 14.28
CA LYS A 35 -19.90 -1.48 14.39
C LYS A 35 -19.28 -2.85 14.56
N PHE A 36 -18.22 -3.12 13.81
CA PHE A 36 -17.45 -4.34 13.98
C PHE A 36 -15.95 -4.07 13.85
N ALA A 37 -15.14 -4.91 14.48
CA ALA A 37 -13.71 -4.95 14.33
C ALA A 37 -13.27 -6.34 13.89
N TYR A 38 -12.32 -6.38 12.97
CA TYR A 38 -11.65 -7.59 12.52
C TYR A 38 -10.18 -7.53 12.91
N ALA A 39 -9.69 -8.54 13.62
CA ALA A 39 -8.29 -8.63 14.01
C ALA A 39 -7.68 -9.96 13.57
N ILE A 40 -6.45 -9.89 13.10
CA ILE A 40 -5.62 -11.03 12.67
C ILE A 40 -4.35 -11.05 13.52
N GLY A 41 -3.87 -12.22 13.84
CA GLY A 41 -2.61 -12.42 14.56
C GLY A 41 -2.44 -13.88 14.98
N ASP A 42 -1.28 -14.20 15.51
CA ASP A 42 -0.86 -15.57 15.81
C ASP A 42 -1.49 -16.15 17.07
N LYS A 43 -1.93 -15.29 18.00
CA LYS A 43 -2.48 -15.71 19.31
C LYS A 43 -3.93 -15.30 19.43
N VAL A 44 -4.83 -16.28 19.45
CA VAL A 44 -6.29 -16.08 19.55
C VAL A 44 -6.67 -15.14 20.70
N ALA A 45 -6.11 -15.32 21.88
CA ALA A 45 -6.41 -14.47 23.04
C ALA A 45 -6.06 -12.99 22.77
N SER A 46 -4.90 -12.73 22.19
CA SER A 46 -4.44 -11.36 21.87
C SER A 46 -5.34 -10.69 20.82
N VAL A 47 -5.64 -11.39 19.71
CA VAL A 47 -6.50 -10.81 18.66
C VAL A 47 -7.93 -10.65 19.13
N THR A 48 -8.44 -11.52 20.01
CA THR A 48 -9.77 -11.38 20.63
C THR A 48 -9.82 -10.13 21.51
N ALA A 49 -8.83 -9.94 22.39
CA ALA A 49 -8.73 -8.76 23.22
C ALA A 49 -8.66 -7.47 22.38
N THR A 50 -7.84 -7.47 21.33
CA THR A 50 -7.71 -6.35 20.39
C THR A 50 -9.05 -6.04 19.72
N ALA A 51 -9.71 -7.03 19.10
CA ALA A 51 -10.99 -6.84 18.43
C ALA A 51 -12.08 -6.32 19.38
N THR A 52 -12.14 -6.87 20.61
CA THR A 52 -13.09 -6.44 21.64
C THR A 52 -12.84 -5.01 22.09
N THR A 53 -11.57 -4.63 22.34
CA THR A 53 -11.19 -3.25 22.70
C THR A 53 -11.56 -2.26 21.59
N TRP A 54 -11.31 -2.62 20.34
CA TRP A 54 -11.65 -1.78 19.19
C TRP A 54 -13.17 -1.61 19.04
N THR A 55 -13.93 -2.66 19.25
CA THR A 55 -15.39 -2.60 19.13
C THR A 55 -16.02 -1.78 20.26
N SER A 56 -15.56 -1.98 21.51
CA SER A 56 -16.08 -1.26 22.68
C SER A 56 -15.75 0.24 22.66
N SER A 57 -14.62 0.62 22.08
CA SER A 57 -14.19 2.02 21.92
C SER A 57 -14.17 2.47 20.44
N PHE A 58 -15.07 1.96 19.62
CA PHE A 58 -15.05 2.10 18.16
C PHE A 58 -14.89 3.55 17.70
N ASP A 59 -15.69 4.46 18.19
CA ASP A 59 -15.65 5.86 17.73
C ASP A 59 -14.31 6.55 18.04
N LYS A 60 -13.71 6.23 19.19
CA LYS A 60 -12.37 6.69 19.56
C LYS A 60 -11.32 6.12 18.60
N GLN A 61 -11.36 4.82 18.35
CA GLN A 61 -10.41 4.14 17.46
C GLN A 61 -10.56 4.61 16.02
N PHE A 62 -11.79 4.71 15.54
CA PHE A 62 -12.09 5.21 14.19
C PHE A 62 -11.60 6.64 14.00
N ASN A 63 -11.90 7.55 14.95
CA ASN A 63 -11.42 8.92 14.88
C ASN A 63 -9.89 9.01 14.95
N SER A 64 -9.25 8.19 15.78
CA SER A 64 -7.78 8.13 15.83
C SER A 64 -7.19 7.67 14.49
N ALA A 65 -7.76 6.63 13.86
CA ALA A 65 -7.33 6.17 12.55
C ALA A 65 -7.55 7.24 11.46
N ARG A 66 -8.73 7.89 11.48
CA ARG A 66 -9.05 9.00 10.56
C ARG A 66 -8.03 10.14 10.66
N LEU A 67 -7.72 10.60 11.88
CA LEU A 67 -6.75 11.66 12.08
C LEU A 67 -5.34 11.30 11.61
N LYS A 68 -4.91 10.04 11.82
CA LYS A 68 -3.63 9.55 11.28
C LYS A 68 -3.60 9.54 9.76
N TRP A 69 -4.71 9.20 9.11
CA TRP A 69 -4.82 9.23 7.66
C TRP A 69 -4.84 10.67 7.13
N GLU A 70 -5.56 11.58 7.79
CA GLU A 70 -5.57 13.01 7.45
C GLU A 70 -4.18 13.64 7.60
N GLU A 71 -3.48 13.34 8.70
CA GLU A 71 -2.08 13.79 8.89
C GLU A 71 -1.18 13.25 7.76
N ARG A 72 -1.25 11.95 7.47
CA ARG A 72 -0.47 11.33 6.39
C ARG A 72 -0.75 11.97 5.04
N TRP A 73 -2.03 12.20 4.74
CA TRP A 73 -2.46 12.89 3.53
C TRP A 73 -1.88 14.30 3.43
N GLN A 74 -1.99 15.09 4.47
CA GLN A 74 -1.44 16.45 4.51
C GLN A 74 0.08 16.48 4.38
N LEU A 75 0.77 15.53 5.00
CA LEU A 75 2.23 15.42 4.95
C LEU A 75 2.73 15.01 3.58
N SER A 76 1.94 14.28 2.79
CA SER A 76 2.34 13.90 1.42
C SER A 76 2.54 15.09 0.48
N PHE A 77 2.04 16.29 0.83
CA PHE A 77 2.21 17.54 0.07
C PHE A 77 3.17 18.55 0.73
N LYS A 78 3.87 18.14 1.80
CA LYS A 78 4.79 19.03 2.51
C LYS A 78 6.24 18.64 2.27
N PRO A 79 7.08 19.54 1.71
CA PRO A 79 8.52 19.27 1.63
C PRO A 79 9.11 19.10 3.03
N GLY A 80 10.14 18.22 3.15
CA GLY A 80 10.84 17.98 4.41
C GLY A 80 9.97 17.44 5.54
N ASN A 81 8.89 16.72 5.22
CA ASN A 81 8.00 16.13 6.21
C ASN A 81 8.64 14.92 6.92
N LYS A 82 8.14 14.57 8.10
CA LYS A 82 8.65 13.48 8.94
C LYS A 82 8.25 12.06 8.49
N PHE A 83 7.35 11.96 7.50
CA PHE A 83 6.69 10.69 7.18
C PHE A 83 7.16 10.08 5.86
N PHE A 84 7.39 10.92 4.84
CA PHE A 84 7.84 10.54 3.51
C PHE A 84 9.21 11.12 3.22
N SER A 85 10.01 10.44 2.41
CA SER A 85 11.33 10.93 1.98
C SER A 85 11.25 12.02 0.90
N GLY A 86 10.09 12.14 0.25
CA GLY A 86 9.74 13.16 -0.71
C GLY A 86 8.37 13.79 -0.43
N HIS A 87 7.78 14.40 -1.45
CA HIS A 87 6.43 14.98 -1.36
C HIS A 87 5.84 15.21 -2.73
N PHE A 88 4.51 15.29 -2.80
CA PHE A 88 3.81 15.73 -4.01
C PHE A 88 3.75 17.26 -4.09
N PRO A 89 3.80 17.84 -5.28
CA PRO A 89 3.41 19.23 -5.46
C PRO A 89 1.91 19.41 -5.20
N THR A 90 1.51 20.61 -4.78
CA THR A 90 0.08 20.95 -4.68
C THR A 90 -0.43 21.45 -6.03
N LEU A 91 -1.62 21.01 -6.41
CA LEU A 91 -2.27 21.49 -7.63
C LEU A 91 -3.23 22.64 -7.33
N ALA A 92 -2.95 23.83 -7.88
CA ALA A 92 -3.86 24.96 -7.88
C ALA A 92 -4.63 24.99 -9.20
N THR A 93 -5.93 24.70 -9.17
CA THR A 93 -6.80 24.75 -10.35
C THR A 93 -8.24 25.01 -9.94
N ASN A 94 -8.99 25.70 -10.79
CA ASN A 94 -10.45 25.90 -10.66
C ASN A 94 -11.24 24.76 -11.33
N ASP A 95 -10.59 23.92 -12.15
CA ASP A 95 -11.23 22.77 -12.77
C ASP A 95 -11.38 21.62 -11.75
N GLN A 96 -12.62 21.35 -11.35
CA GLN A 96 -12.94 20.31 -10.37
C GLN A 96 -12.60 18.90 -10.87
N LYS A 97 -12.65 18.63 -12.18
CA LYS A 97 -12.35 17.31 -12.74
C LYS A 97 -10.85 17.05 -12.68
N ILE A 98 -10.04 18.01 -13.12
CA ILE A 98 -8.57 17.95 -13.05
C ILE A 98 -8.13 17.81 -11.59
N ARG A 99 -8.70 18.64 -10.69
CA ARG A 99 -8.41 18.58 -9.27
C ARG A 99 -8.71 17.20 -8.68
N ARG A 100 -9.86 16.63 -9.02
CA ARG A 100 -10.27 15.30 -8.56
C ARG A 100 -9.31 14.22 -9.03
N VAL A 101 -9.01 14.16 -10.32
CA VAL A 101 -8.09 13.16 -10.91
C VAL A 101 -6.71 13.24 -10.25
N TYR A 102 -6.18 14.44 -10.06
CA TYR A 102 -4.88 14.65 -9.43
C TYR A 102 -4.83 14.10 -8.01
N TYR A 103 -5.78 14.49 -7.17
CA TYR A 103 -5.78 14.09 -5.75
C TYR A 103 -6.20 12.63 -5.55
N GLU A 104 -7.07 12.07 -6.38
CA GLU A 104 -7.35 10.64 -6.37
C GLU A 104 -6.12 9.83 -6.80
N GLY A 105 -5.37 10.29 -7.81
CA GLY A 105 -4.10 9.69 -8.20
C GLY A 105 -3.06 9.72 -7.09
N ALA A 106 -2.94 10.85 -6.38
CA ALA A 106 -2.04 10.98 -5.24
C ALA A 106 -2.41 10.08 -4.05
N LEU A 107 -3.67 9.69 -3.91
CA LEU A 107 -4.13 8.78 -2.84
C LEU A 107 -3.69 7.33 -3.08
N ILE A 108 -3.52 6.90 -4.33
CA ILE A 108 -3.20 5.50 -4.67
C ILE A 108 -1.91 5.02 -4.00
N PRO A 109 -0.75 5.70 -4.10
CA PRO A 109 0.47 5.26 -3.42
C PRO A 109 0.29 5.11 -1.91
N LEU A 110 -0.48 5.99 -1.26
CA LEU A 110 -0.73 5.89 0.17
C LEU A 110 -1.49 4.61 0.54
N LEU A 111 -2.44 4.19 -0.30
CA LEU A 111 -3.20 2.95 -0.12
C LEU A 111 -2.36 1.70 -0.43
N MET A 112 -1.43 1.80 -1.37
CA MET A 112 -0.55 0.69 -1.76
C MET A 112 0.66 0.52 -0.85
N CYS A 113 0.94 1.47 0.03
CA CYS A 113 2.07 1.41 0.97
C CYS A 113 1.87 0.27 2.00
N ARG A 114 2.88 -0.57 2.13
CA ARG A 114 3.00 -1.60 3.17
C ARG A 114 4.23 -1.30 4.01
N THR A 115 4.09 -1.43 5.32
CA THR A 115 5.15 -1.18 6.29
C THR A 115 5.34 -2.39 7.19
N ASN A 116 6.48 -2.46 7.86
CA ASN A 116 6.82 -3.53 8.81
C ASN A 116 6.88 -4.93 8.16
N LEU A 117 7.26 -4.99 6.89
CA LEU A 117 7.51 -6.25 6.21
C LEU A 117 8.94 -6.74 6.54
N PRO A 118 9.16 -8.07 6.61
CA PRO A 118 10.49 -8.61 6.91
C PRO A 118 11.56 -8.22 5.89
N TYR A 119 11.19 -8.18 4.60
CA TYR A 119 12.10 -7.91 3.50
C TYR A 119 12.30 -6.42 3.21
N SER A 120 11.30 -5.60 3.45
CA SER A 120 11.33 -4.15 3.17
C SER A 120 10.72 -3.35 4.31
N LYS A 121 11.39 -2.30 4.75
CA LYS A 121 10.81 -1.40 5.77
C LYS A 121 9.53 -0.72 5.25
N ARG A 122 9.54 -0.36 3.98
CA ARG A 122 8.41 0.24 3.27
C ARG A 122 8.41 -0.24 1.84
N CYS A 123 7.30 -0.77 1.41
CA CYS A 123 7.09 -1.29 0.07
C CYS A 123 5.79 -0.74 -0.50
N PHE A 124 5.76 -0.52 -1.79
CA PHE A 124 4.57 -0.08 -2.51
C PHE A 124 4.13 -1.19 -3.45
N VAL A 125 3.12 -1.94 -3.02
CA VAL A 125 2.57 -3.04 -3.81
C VAL A 125 1.78 -2.50 -5.00
N THR A 126 1.75 -3.25 -6.09
CA THR A 126 1.09 -2.81 -7.31
C THR A 126 -0.25 -3.50 -7.54
N ALA A 127 -0.48 -4.65 -6.91
CA ALA A 127 -1.77 -5.31 -6.91
C ALA A 127 -2.64 -4.77 -5.76
N GLY A 128 -3.93 -4.57 -6.04
CA GLY A 128 -4.89 -4.10 -5.04
C GLY A 128 -5.10 -5.11 -3.90
N PRO A 129 -5.85 -4.72 -2.86
CA PRO A 129 -6.01 -5.54 -1.66
C PRO A 129 -6.72 -6.88 -1.87
N GLN A 130 -7.27 -7.11 -3.03
CA GLN A 130 -7.98 -8.35 -3.39
C GLN A 130 -7.09 -9.42 -4.00
N TRP A 131 -5.93 -9.04 -4.53
CA TRP A 131 -5.01 -9.92 -5.23
C TRP A 131 -3.58 -9.62 -4.82
N ALA A 132 -2.81 -10.67 -4.52
CA ALA A 132 -1.37 -10.58 -4.39
C ALA A 132 -0.89 -9.36 -3.56
N ASN A 133 -1.45 -9.16 -2.36
CA ASN A 133 -1.26 -7.97 -1.52
C ASN A 133 0.18 -7.69 -1.13
N THR A 134 1.12 -8.57 -1.47
CA THR A 134 2.56 -8.43 -1.20
C THR A 134 3.38 -8.35 -2.48
N LEU A 135 2.75 -8.44 -3.66
CA LEU A 135 3.47 -8.43 -4.93
C LEU A 135 3.66 -7.02 -5.49
N VAL A 136 4.84 -6.83 -6.05
CA VAL A 136 5.21 -5.68 -6.88
C VAL A 136 5.49 -6.19 -8.27
N TYR A 137 4.54 -6.02 -9.17
CA TYR A 137 4.71 -6.32 -10.58
C TYR A 137 5.55 -5.22 -11.23
N PHE A 138 6.54 -5.59 -12.04
CA PHE A 138 7.44 -4.61 -12.68
C PHE A 138 6.68 -3.66 -13.59
N TRP A 139 5.80 -4.18 -14.41
CA TRP A 139 4.95 -3.40 -15.30
C TRP A 139 4.06 -2.38 -14.56
N ASP A 140 3.29 -2.86 -13.54
CA ASP A 140 2.40 -1.96 -12.82
C ASP A 140 3.18 -0.90 -12.04
N ALA A 141 4.37 -1.24 -11.53
CA ALA A 141 5.24 -0.28 -10.84
C ALA A 141 5.71 0.83 -11.77
N GLU A 142 6.00 0.54 -13.04
CA GLU A 142 6.39 1.53 -14.04
C GLU A 142 5.30 2.57 -14.27
N MET A 143 4.03 2.16 -14.33
CA MET A 143 2.90 3.06 -14.61
C MET A 143 2.78 4.24 -13.63
N TRP A 144 3.29 4.10 -12.42
CA TRP A 144 3.27 5.15 -11.40
C TRP A 144 4.64 5.48 -10.80
N ALA A 145 5.70 5.08 -11.50
CA ALA A 145 7.09 5.28 -11.06
C ALA A 145 7.42 6.75 -10.76
N ASN A 146 6.99 7.69 -11.59
CA ASN A 146 7.17 9.13 -11.33
C ASN A 146 6.47 9.58 -10.04
N THR A 147 5.28 9.05 -9.78
CA THR A 147 4.50 9.34 -8.56
C THR A 147 5.23 8.83 -7.33
N LEU A 148 5.76 7.61 -7.39
CA LEU A 148 6.52 7.02 -6.30
C LEU A 148 7.86 7.75 -6.09
N ALA A 149 8.56 8.10 -7.16
CA ALA A 149 9.82 8.86 -7.09
C ALA A 149 9.63 10.24 -6.43
N MET A 150 8.49 10.89 -6.63
CA MET A 150 8.16 12.16 -5.96
C MET A 150 7.86 11.97 -4.48
N LEU A 151 7.07 10.97 -4.12
CA LEU A 151 6.61 10.77 -2.73
C LEU A 151 7.65 10.08 -1.85
N GLU A 152 8.27 9.03 -2.36
CA GLU A 152 9.15 8.13 -1.60
C GLU A 152 10.37 7.70 -2.41
N PRO A 153 11.24 8.65 -2.78
CA PRO A 153 12.44 8.33 -3.53
C PRO A 153 13.35 7.31 -2.85
N GLU A 154 13.49 7.35 -1.50
CA GLU A 154 14.31 6.38 -0.78
C GLU A 154 13.74 4.95 -0.86
N ALA A 155 12.42 4.80 -0.66
CA ALA A 155 11.79 3.50 -0.78
C ALA A 155 11.82 2.97 -2.22
N MET A 156 11.67 3.86 -3.20
CA MET A 156 11.80 3.49 -4.62
C MET A 156 13.21 3.02 -4.95
N LYS A 157 14.23 3.73 -4.48
CA LYS A 157 15.63 3.34 -4.66
C LYS A 157 15.92 1.96 -4.05
N GLU A 158 15.45 1.72 -2.82
CA GLU A 158 15.56 0.42 -2.16
C GLU A 158 14.88 -0.68 -2.98
N GLN A 159 13.67 -0.42 -3.49
CA GLN A 159 12.90 -1.38 -4.30
C GLN A 159 13.61 -1.70 -5.61
N LEU A 160 14.09 -0.70 -6.34
CA LEU A 160 14.86 -0.88 -7.58
C LEU A 160 16.15 -1.68 -7.33
N SER A 161 16.92 -1.33 -6.30
CA SER A 161 18.15 -2.07 -5.93
C SER A 161 17.86 -3.55 -5.65
N LYS A 162 16.75 -3.84 -4.98
CA LYS A 162 16.33 -5.21 -4.67
C LYS A 162 15.91 -6.01 -5.91
N TRP A 163 15.37 -5.37 -6.93
CA TRP A 163 15.03 -6.05 -8.19
C TRP A 163 16.26 -6.61 -8.89
N PHE A 164 17.40 -5.92 -8.80
CA PHE A 164 18.67 -6.40 -9.37
C PHE A 164 19.38 -7.48 -8.53
N LEU A 165 18.90 -7.79 -7.34
CA LEU A 165 19.34 -8.98 -6.60
C LEU A 165 18.71 -10.26 -7.14
N LEU A 166 17.67 -10.14 -7.95
CA LEU A 166 16.94 -11.24 -8.57
C LEU A 166 17.25 -11.29 -10.07
N ASP A 167 17.10 -12.45 -10.67
CA ASP A 167 17.03 -12.58 -12.11
C ASP A 167 15.59 -12.27 -12.56
N HIS A 168 15.37 -11.05 -13.04
CA HIS A 168 14.07 -10.56 -13.49
C HIS A 168 13.59 -11.19 -14.81
N HIS A 169 14.46 -11.95 -15.49
CA HIS A 169 14.08 -12.81 -16.62
C HIS A 169 13.43 -14.13 -16.20
N GLN A 170 13.25 -14.35 -14.90
CA GLN A 170 12.60 -15.55 -14.35
C GLN A 170 11.31 -15.25 -13.57
N CYS A 171 10.84 -14.02 -13.56
CA CYS A 171 9.63 -13.63 -12.83
C CYS A 171 9.02 -12.36 -13.44
N TYR A 172 7.77 -12.09 -13.15
CA TYR A 172 7.10 -10.81 -13.50
C TYR A 172 6.90 -9.90 -12.29
N ALA A 173 7.15 -10.38 -11.10
CA ALA A 173 6.96 -9.62 -9.88
C ALA A 173 7.92 -10.08 -8.77
N VAL A 174 8.02 -9.23 -7.75
CA VAL A 174 8.72 -9.53 -6.50
C VAL A 174 7.72 -9.53 -5.35
N ASP A 175 7.78 -10.55 -4.51
CA ASP A 175 7.03 -10.58 -3.26
C ASP A 175 7.78 -9.79 -2.17
N CYS A 176 7.24 -8.65 -1.75
CA CYS A 176 7.89 -7.82 -0.74
C CYS A 176 7.79 -8.36 0.69
N LEU A 177 7.08 -9.45 0.93
CA LEU A 177 7.08 -10.15 2.20
C LEU A 177 8.33 -11.05 2.34
N SER A 178 8.65 -11.81 1.29
CA SER A 178 9.74 -12.80 1.27
C SER A 178 10.98 -12.34 0.50
N GLY A 179 10.83 -11.37 -0.39
CA GLY A 179 11.84 -11.01 -1.37
C GLY A 179 11.94 -11.98 -2.55
N GLY A 180 11.03 -12.94 -2.63
CA GLY A 180 11.04 -14.00 -3.63
C GLY A 180 10.50 -13.57 -4.98
N LYS A 181 10.83 -14.36 -6.01
CA LYS A 181 10.30 -14.23 -7.35
C LYS A 181 8.85 -14.69 -7.38
N ALA A 182 8.00 -14.02 -8.15
CA ALA A 182 6.63 -14.43 -8.42
C ALA A 182 6.34 -14.50 -9.91
N GLY A 183 5.71 -15.61 -10.33
CA GLY A 183 5.27 -15.89 -11.69
C GLY A 183 6.37 -16.03 -12.73
N PRO A 184 6.00 -16.25 -14.00
CA PRO A 184 6.94 -16.36 -15.10
C PRO A 184 7.47 -15.00 -15.57
N TRP A 185 8.48 -15.01 -16.43
CA TRP A 185 8.98 -13.80 -17.08
C TRP A 185 7.99 -13.21 -18.09
N TYR A 186 7.98 -11.89 -18.16
CA TYR A 186 7.31 -11.12 -19.19
C TYR A 186 8.30 -10.25 -19.98
N ALA A 187 8.12 -10.17 -21.28
CA ALA A 187 8.97 -9.37 -22.19
C ALA A 187 8.96 -7.86 -21.83
N ALA A 188 7.93 -7.37 -21.13
CA ALA A 188 7.85 -6.00 -20.68
C ALA A 188 8.77 -5.67 -19.48
N ASN A 189 9.36 -6.66 -18.81
CA ASN A 189 10.11 -6.44 -17.58
C ASN A 189 11.28 -5.46 -17.76
N ASP A 190 12.12 -5.68 -18.78
CA ASP A 190 13.30 -4.86 -19.02
C ASP A 190 12.92 -3.41 -19.29
N TRP A 191 11.88 -3.20 -20.10
CA TRP A 191 11.31 -1.89 -20.34
C TRP A 191 10.81 -1.24 -19.07
N SER A 192 10.05 -1.97 -18.27
CA SER A 192 9.43 -1.46 -17.05
C SER A 192 10.46 -1.09 -15.98
N ILE A 193 11.51 -1.89 -15.84
CA ILE A 193 12.62 -1.61 -14.93
C ILE A 193 13.39 -0.38 -15.41
N PHE A 194 13.74 -0.34 -16.69
CA PHE A 194 14.42 0.83 -17.29
C PHE A 194 13.63 2.13 -17.06
N ARG A 195 12.34 2.13 -17.37
CA ARG A 195 11.45 3.29 -17.17
C ARG A 195 11.33 3.70 -15.71
N SER A 196 11.34 2.71 -14.79
CA SER A 196 11.32 3.00 -13.35
C SER A 196 12.62 3.68 -12.90
N ILE A 197 13.78 3.24 -13.41
CA ILE A 197 15.07 3.90 -13.15
C ILE A 197 15.10 5.30 -13.72
N GLU A 198 14.64 5.47 -14.96
CA GLU A 198 14.55 6.78 -15.61
C GLU A 198 13.69 7.75 -14.80
N ALA A 199 12.51 7.29 -14.32
CA ALA A 199 11.63 8.07 -13.48
C ALA A 199 12.30 8.48 -12.15
N TYR A 200 12.99 7.54 -11.49
CA TYR A 200 13.73 7.81 -10.27
C TYR A 200 14.79 8.90 -10.49
N ILE A 201 15.66 8.71 -11.48
CA ILE A 201 16.73 9.66 -11.77
C ILE A 201 16.17 11.00 -12.24
N GLY A 202 15.14 10.99 -13.08
CA GLY A 202 14.50 12.19 -13.61
C GLY A 202 13.91 13.08 -12.52
N VAL A 203 13.35 12.47 -11.47
CA VAL A 203 12.76 13.20 -10.34
C VAL A 203 13.81 13.62 -9.32
N THR A 204 14.77 12.74 -9.00
CA THR A 204 15.72 12.95 -7.89
C THR A 204 17.02 13.61 -8.31
N GLY A 205 17.42 13.47 -9.57
CA GLY A 205 18.76 13.85 -10.06
C GLY A 205 19.87 12.90 -9.60
N ASP A 206 19.56 11.80 -8.91
CA ASP A 206 20.56 10.85 -8.37
C ASP A 206 21.13 9.93 -9.46
N THR A 207 21.99 10.50 -10.30
CA THR A 207 22.74 9.72 -11.31
C THR A 207 23.78 8.78 -10.68
N SER A 208 24.12 8.97 -9.40
CA SER A 208 25.07 8.10 -8.70
C SER A 208 24.51 6.69 -8.50
N PHE A 209 23.18 6.55 -8.45
CA PHE A 209 22.47 5.28 -8.39
C PHE A 209 22.92 4.29 -9.48
N LEU A 210 23.20 4.77 -10.69
CA LEU A 210 23.67 3.93 -11.80
C LEU A 210 25.01 3.25 -11.52
N ARG A 211 25.80 3.77 -10.58
CA ARG A 211 27.08 3.20 -10.15
C ARG A 211 27.01 2.32 -8.92
N GLU A 212 25.87 2.29 -8.24
CA GLU A 212 25.66 1.37 -7.14
C GLU A 212 25.66 -0.07 -7.63
N THR A 213 26.12 -1.00 -6.78
CA THR A 213 26.28 -2.40 -7.17
C THR A 213 25.20 -3.27 -6.55
N ALA A 214 24.62 -4.14 -7.38
CA ALA A 214 23.76 -5.22 -6.97
C ALA A 214 24.22 -6.51 -7.67
N ASN A 215 24.27 -7.60 -6.93
CA ASN A 215 24.67 -8.91 -7.47
C ASN A 215 26.00 -8.88 -8.30
N GLY A 216 26.99 -8.11 -7.84
CA GLY A 216 28.32 -8.03 -8.45
C GLY A 216 28.44 -7.15 -9.69
N LYS A 217 27.39 -6.49 -10.13
CA LYS A 217 27.36 -5.56 -11.26
C LYS A 217 26.82 -4.19 -10.82
N THR A 218 27.21 -3.12 -11.50
CA THR A 218 26.55 -1.84 -11.32
C THR A 218 25.11 -1.87 -11.90
N ILE A 219 24.23 -1.00 -11.42
CA ILE A 219 22.87 -0.86 -11.97
C ILE A 219 22.93 -0.59 -13.48
N LEU A 220 23.90 0.18 -13.94
CA LEU A 220 24.10 0.46 -15.38
C LEU A 220 24.52 -0.77 -16.18
N GLN A 221 25.15 -1.77 -15.55
CA GLN A 221 25.65 -2.99 -16.21
C GLN A 221 24.60 -4.11 -16.27
N HIS A 222 23.52 -3.98 -15.53
CA HIS A 222 22.39 -4.91 -15.60
C HIS A 222 21.51 -4.65 -16.79
#